data_13a9c4ab4e320061b5275c37e0d7dfb6
#
_entry.id   13a9c4ab4e320061b5275c37e0d7dfb6
#
_cell.length_a   1.000
_cell.length_b   1.000
_cell.length_c   1.000
_cell.angle_alpha   90.00
_cell.angle_beta   90.00
_cell.angle_gamma   90.00
#
_symmetry.space_group_name_H-M   'P 1'
#
loop_
_entity.id
_entity.type
_entity.pdbx_description
1 polymer ?
#
loop_
_entity_poly.entity_id
_entity_poly.type
_entity_poly.pdbx_seq_one_letter_code
_entity_poly.pdbx_strand_id
1 'polypeptide(L)'
;MRRNNRFLGLSGVAMVLFLFLLFPCLYAQDAIPALSRPLEPLRIPGETKEMHRGMRLITVHDSLPASFTHSLDNVIEDENRSLSPFFQKLNDMTGPVRIVHIGDSHVRGHLYPLITRRCLEHDFGAEAVYPDTISYCTEGLAHETGEPGIVYHMLGINGATSVTFSDDEKIKKIASLHPDLIIVSFGTNEAHSRRYLAQAHKMQIGRLLGMLKAACPEAFFLLTTPPGAYVGRRRARTINPRTVTAARIIKEYAQEHKMAVWDMYNIVGGKTDACRNWTKHHMLRADGIHFTPDGYRLQGNLLHQALIKAYNEYVATGLE
;
A
#
# COMPACT_ATOMS: atom_id res chain seq x y z
N MET A 1 64.09 -47.39 33.08
CA MET A 1 65.01 -46.30 32.67
C MET A 1 64.26 -45.19 31.96
N ARG A 2 64.31 -43.98 32.55
CA ARG A 2 64.24 -42.60 31.93
C ARG A 2 63.09 -42.34 30.99
N ARG A 3 62.36 -41.32 31.04
CA ARG A 3 62.23 -40.01 31.73
C ARG A 3 61.09 -39.26 30.99
N ASN A 4 60.16 -38.79 31.74
CA ASN A 4 59.58 -37.50 31.71
C ASN A 4 59.68 -36.66 30.40
N ASN A 5 58.52 -36.18 29.85
CA ASN A 5 58.27 -34.76 29.99
C ASN A 5 56.79 -34.46 29.76
N ARG A 6 56.28 -33.72 30.68
CA ARG A 6 54.99 -32.94 30.62
C ARG A 6 55.08 -31.89 29.55
N PHE A 7 54.01 -31.66 28.82
CA PHE A 7 53.61 -30.29 28.50
C PHE A 7 52.09 -30.17 28.53
N LEU A 8 51.66 -29.30 29.39
CA LEU A 8 50.37 -28.70 29.47
C LEU A 8 50.11 -27.93 28.17
N GLY A 9 48.94 -28.04 27.63
CA GLY A 9 48.49 -27.21 26.49
C GLY A 9 46.98 -27.10 26.49
N LEU A 10 46.48 -26.22 27.33
CA LEU A 10 45.37 -25.33 27.16
C LEU A 10 44.23 -25.76 26.20
N SER A 11 43.13 -26.06 26.83
CA SER A 11 41.80 -25.97 26.29
C SER A 11 41.55 -24.65 25.54
N GLY A 12 41.62 -24.70 24.23
CA GLY A 12 41.16 -23.63 23.37
C GLY A 12 39.68 -23.75 23.17
N VAL A 13 38.89 -23.10 24.03
CA VAL A 13 37.49 -22.75 23.74
C VAL A 13 37.57 -21.80 22.57
N ALA A 14 37.26 -22.28 21.38
CA ALA A 14 36.98 -21.45 20.22
C ALA A 14 35.71 -20.71 20.51
N MET A 15 35.87 -19.54 21.08
CA MET A 15 34.84 -18.50 21.14
C MET A 15 34.60 -18.02 19.70
N VAL A 16 33.60 -18.59 19.06
CA VAL A 16 33.08 -18.07 17.80
C VAL A 16 32.48 -16.70 18.13
N LEU A 17 33.32 -15.68 18.03
CA LEU A 17 32.87 -14.31 17.95
C LEU A 17 32.01 -14.23 16.68
N PHE A 18 30.69 -14.25 16.87
CA PHE A 18 29.79 -13.69 15.88
C PHE A 18 30.08 -12.20 15.77
N LEU A 19 31.00 -11.86 14.90
CA LEU A 19 31.09 -10.52 14.36
C LEU A 19 29.79 -10.28 13.62
N PHE A 20 28.80 -9.69 14.30
CA PHE A 20 27.78 -8.89 13.66
C PHE A 20 28.53 -7.74 13.01
N LEU A 21 29.03 -7.98 11.80
CA LEU A 21 29.30 -6.91 10.88
C LEU A 21 27.98 -6.18 10.70
N LEU A 22 27.86 -5.09 11.43
CA LEU A 22 27.03 -3.95 11.09
C LEU A 22 27.42 -3.60 9.64
N PHE A 23 26.78 -4.27 8.70
CA PHE A 23 26.68 -3.70 7.37
C PHE A 23 25.87 -2.43 7.57
N PRO A 24 26.49 -1.25 7.50
CA PRO A 24 25.71 -0.04 7.30
C PRO A 24 24.92 -0.34 6.03
N CYS A 25 23.65 -0.07 6.08
CA CYS A 25 22.75 -0.09 4.93
C CYS A 25 23.24 1.02 3.97
N LEU A 26 24.39 0.79 3.33
CA LEU A 26 24.86 1.49 2.13
C LEU A 26 24.03 0.98 0.94
N TYR A 27 22.69 1.06 1.09
CA TYR A 27 21.89 1.35 -0.06
C TYR A 27 22.25 2.77 -0.45
N ALA A 28 22.91 2.88 -1.60
CA ALA A 28 23.06 4.16 -2.25
C ALA A 28 21.75 4.92 -2.05
N GLN A 29 21.82 5.98 -1.26
CA GLN A 29 20.94 7.10 -1.37
C GLN A 29 21.18 7.61 -2.80
N ASP A 30 20.58 6.94 -3.78
CA ASP A 30 20.15 7.67 -4.96
C ASP A 30 19.26 8.74 -4.35
N ALA A 31 19.89 9.88 -4.11
CA ALA A 31 19.23 11.07 -3.64
C ALA A 31 18.01 11.20 -4.54
N ILE A 32 16.86 10.85 -4.00
CA ILE A 32 15.61 11.40 -4.53
C ILE A 32 15.96 12.87 -4.56
N PRO A 33 16.07 13.50 -5.75
CA PRO A 33 16.40 14.91 -5.80
C PRO A 33 15.47 15.51 -4.78
N ALA A 34 16.05 16.03 -3.71
CA ALA A 34 15.29 16.60 -2.65
C ALA A 34 14.28 17.46 -3.38
N LEU A 35 12.99 17.16 -3.22
CA LEU A 35 11.94 18.07 -3.61
C LEU A 35 12.21 19.30 -2.73
N SER A 36 13.23 20.07 -3.15
CA SER A 36 13.84 21.19 -2.43
C SER A 36 12.95 22.43 -2.47
N ARG A 37 11.70 22.23 -2.92
CA ARG A 37 10.59 23.13 -2.66
C ARG A 37 9.49 22.30 -2.03
N PRO A 38 8.92 22.70 -0.89
CA PRO A 38 7.57 22.30 -0.55
C PRO A 38 6.77 22.51 -1.83
N LEU A 39 6.15 21.47 -2.38
CA LEU A 39 5.16 21.67 -3.42
C LEU A 39 4.12 22.55 -2.74
N GLU A 40 4.14 23.83 -3.05
CA GLU A 40 3.04 24.71 -2.63
C GLU A 40 1.75 24.01 -3.07
N PRO A 41 0.74 23.95 -2.20
CA PRO A 41 -0.55 23.48 -2.63
C PRO A 41 -0.88 24.28 -3.89
N LEU A 42 -1.21 23.59 -4.97
CA LEU A 42 -1.66 24.22 -6.21
C LEU A 42 -2.92 25.01 -5.85
N ARG A 43 -2.75 26.27 -5.45
CA ARG A 43 -3.86 27.19 -5.29
C ARG A 43 -4.31 27.53 -6.69
N ILE A 44 -5.41 26.98 -7.11
CA ILE A 44 -6.11 27.43 -8.30
C ILE A 44 -6.66 28.82 -7.95
N PRO A 45 -6.20 29.90 -8.61
CA PRO A 45 -6.67 31.23 -8.31
C PRO A 45 -8.19 31.31 -8.54
N GLY A 46 -8.95 31.60 -7.48
CA GLY A 46 -10.39 31.81 -7.55
C GLY A 46 -11.29 30.74 -6.91
N GLU A 47 -10.73 29.64 -6.38
CA GLU A 47 -11.53 28.70 -5.59
C GLU A 47 -11.78 29.24 -4.19
N THR A 48 -13.01 29.67 -3.94
CA THR A 48 -13.46 30.05 -2.59
C THR A 48 -13.78 28.79 -1.77
N LYS A 49 -13.59 28.88 -0.45
CA LYS A 49 -13.84 27.83 0.57
C LYS A 49 -15.23 27.16 0.49
N GLU A 50 -16.17 27.75 -0.27
CA GLU A 50 -17.54 27.26 -0.45
C GLU A 50 -17.71 26.21 -1.55
N MET A 51 -16.70 26.00 -2.41
CA MET A 51 -16.82 25.08 -3.55
C MET A 51 -16.73 23.58 -3.18
N HIS A 52 -16.40 23.23 -1.93
CA HIS A 52 -16.27 21.83 -1.50
C HIS A 52 -17.55 21.23 -0.88
N ARG A 53 -18.64 22.00 -0.77
CA ARG A 53 -19.92 21.53 -0.23
C ARG A 53 -20.93 21.29 -1.34
N GLY A 54 -20.96 20.07 -1.84
CA GLY A 54 -21.98 19.63 -2.81
C GLY A 54 -21.54 18.45 -3.64
N MET A 55 -22.48 17.62 -4.04
CA MET A 55 -22.24 16.50 -4.95
C MET A 55 -21.66 17.03 -6.26
N ARG A 56 -20.38 16.80 -6.51
CA ARG A 56 -19.72 17.18 -7.75
C ARG A 56 -18.99 15.99 -8.36
N LEU A 57 -19.09 15.85 -9.66
CA LEU A 57 -18.24 14.90 -10.39
C LEU A 57 -16.83 15.47 -10.51
N ILE A 58 -15.85 14.62 -10.25
CA ILE A 58 -14.42 14.95 -10.35
C ILE A 58 -13.89 14.38 -11.66
N THR A 59 -13.18 15.21 -12.43
CA THR A 59 -12.59 14.78 -13.70
C THR A 59 -11.49 13.74 -13.46
N VAL A 60 -11.58 12.61 -14.14
CA VAL A 60 -10.57 11.55 -14.09
C VAL A 60 -9.80 11.50 -15.41
N HIS A 61 -8.48 11.60 -15.32
CA HIS A 61 -7.59 11.37 -16.45
C HIS A 61 -6.96 10.00 -16.33
N ASP A 62 -7.15 9.13 -17.31
CA ASP A 62 -6.57 7.78 -17.26
C ASP A 62 -5.05 7.84 -17.32
N SER A 63 -4.39 7.32 -16.29
CA SER A 63 -2.92 7.24 -16.20
C SER A 63 -2.35 5.89 -16.64
N LEU A 64 -3.21 4.90 -16.89
CA LEU A 64 -2.72 3.60 -17.33
C LEU A 64 -2.11 3.73 -18.72
N PRO A 65 -0.82 3.39 -18.92
CA PRO A 65 -0.20 3.52 -20.23
C PRO A 65 -0.92 2.67 -21.29
N ALA A 66 -1.32 3.26 -22.41
CA ALA A 66 -1.98 2.56 -23.51
C ALA A 66 -1.15 1.40 -24.09
N SER A 67 0.15 1.38 -23.80
CA SER A 67 1.10 0.32 -24.18
C SER A 67 1.15 -0.85 -23.18
N PHE A 68 0.42 -0.80 -22.08
CA PHE A 68 0.23 -1.94 -21.19
C PHE A 68 -0.68 -2.95 -21.87
N THR A 69 -0.17 -4.16 -22.06
CA THR A 69 -0.89 -5.25 -22.74
C THR A 69 -1.70 -6.07 -21.74
N HIS A 70 -2.85 -6.57 -22.17
CA HIS A 70 -3.80 -7.34 -21.35
C HIS A 70 -4.22 -6.64 -20.04
N SER A 71 -4.17 -5.30 -20.04
CA SER A 71 -4.69 -4.48 -18.94
C SER A 71 -6.22 -4.50 -18.92
N LEU A 72 -6.78 -4.38 -17.73
CA LEU A 72 -8.22 -4.19 -17.53
C LEU A 72 -8.50 -2.74 -17.15
N ASP A 73 -9.78 -2.38 -17.18
CA ASP A 73 -10.23 -1.08 -16.71
C ASP A 73 -9.84 -0.85 -15.26
N ASN A 74 -9.34 0.35 -14.98
CA ASN A 74 -8.94 0.73 -13.64
C ASN A 74 -10.16 1.17 -12.83
N VAL A 75 -10.79 0.21 -12.14
CA VAL A 75 -11.98 0.40 -11.31
C VAL A 75 -11.86 -0.35 -9.98
N ILE A 76 -12.63 0.08 -8.99
CA ILE A 76 -12.88 -0.69 -7.77
C ILE A 76 -14.07 -1.61 -8.01
N GLU A 77 -13.91 -2.89 -7.74
CA GLU A 77 -15.01 -3.86 -7.73
C GLU A 77 -15.71 -3.78 -6.37
N ASP A 78 -16.93 -3.24 -6.34
CA ASP A 78 -17.75 -3.07 -5.12
C ASP A 78 -19.24 -3.28 -5.44
N GLU A 79 -19.59 -4.50 -5.85
CA GLU A 79 -20.96 -4.89 -6.23
C GLU A 79 -21.99 -4.60 -5.13
N ASN A 80 -21.57 -4.58 -3.88
CA ASN A 80 -22.44 -4.35 -2.72
C ASN A 80 -22.48 -2.89 -2.28
N ARG A 81 -21.80 -1.98 -3.02
CA ARG A 81 -21.70 -0.56 -2.66
C ARG A 81 -21.23 -0.34 -1.22
N SER A 82 -20.30 -1.18 -0.77
CA SER A 82 -19.80 -1.18 0.61
C SER A 82 -19.06 0.11 0.97
N LEU A 83 -18.54 0.85 -0.03
CA LEU A 83 -17.89 2.15 0.14
C LEU A 83 -18.85 3.35 0.04
N SER A 84 -20.12 3.18 -0.29
CA SER A 84 -21.06 4.31 -0.42
C SER A 84 -21.11 5.20 0.83
N PRO A 85 -21.15 4.69 2.07
CA PRO A 85 -21.15 5.57 3.25
C PRO A 85 -19.82 6.31 3.45
N PHE A 86 -18.68 5.74 3.00
CA PHE A 86 -17.41 6.46 2.97
C PHE A 86 -17.42 7.59 1.94
N PHE A 87 -17.98 7.36 0.75
CA PHE A 87 -18.14 8.40 -0.26
C PHE A 87 -19.10 9.49 0.18
N GLN A 88 -20.13 9.17 0.96
CA GLN A 88 -20.98 10.17 1.59
C GLN A 88 -20.17 11.07 2.55
N LYS A 89 -19.30 10.50 3.39
CA LYS A 89 -18.40 11.29 4.25
C LYS A 89 -17.48 12.22 3.45
N LEU A 90 -16.92 11.73 2.33
CA LEU A 90 -16.12 12.55 1.41
C LEU A 90 -16.95 13.69 0.80
N ASN A 91 -18.19 13.43 0.43
CA ASN A 91 -19.08 14.43 -0.12
C ASN A 91 -19.48 15.49 0.93
N ASP A 92 -19.85 15.07 2.10
CA ASP A 92 -20.35 15.95 3.16
C ASP A 92 -19.23 16.78 3.80
N MET A 93 -18.02 16.25 3.86
CA MET A 93 -16.77 16.86 4.37
C MET A 93 -17.01 17.77 5.60
N THR A 94 -17.75 17.25 6.59
CA THR A 94 -18.10 18.00 7.80
C THR A 94 -16.98 18.06 8.83
N GLY A 95 -15.92 17.28 8.63
CA GLY A 95 -14.74 17.17 9.47
C GLY A 95 -13.63 16.38 8.75
N PRO A 96 -12.56 16.03 9.46
CA PRO A 96 -11.50 15.20 8.90
C PRO A 96 -12.04 13.84 8.44
N VAL A 97 -11.70 13.44 7.21
CA VAL A 97 -11.96 12.09 6.69
C VAL A 97 -10.66 11.28 6.74
N ARG A 98 -10.65 10.26 7.58
CA ARG A 98 -9.44 9.51 7.94
C ARG A 98 -9.30 8.23 7.15
N ILE A 99 -8.21 8.14 6.40
CA ILE A 99 -7.82 6.95 5.64
C ILE A 99 -6.57 6.35 6.27
N VAL A 100 -6.60 5.07 6.59
CA VAL A 100 -5.42 4.33 7.07
C VAL A 100 -5.04 3.28 6.04
N HIS A 101 -3.87 3.44 5.41
CA HIS A 101 -3.35 2.51 4.42
C HIS A 101 -2.29 1.61 5.07
N ILE A 102 -2.62 0.34 5.26
CA ILE A 102 -1.73 -0.65 5.85
C ILE A 102 -1.17 -1.58 4.78
N GLY A 103 0.10 -1.99 4.94
CA GLY A 103 0.69 -2.90 3.95
C GLY A 103 2.15 -3.27 4.23
N ASP A 104 2.78 -3.77 3.20
CA ASP A 104 4.16 -4.25 3.22
C ASP A 104 5.17 -3.15 2.80
N SER A 105 6.30 -3.55 2.20
CA SER A 105 7.34 -2.63 1.72
C SER A 105 6.87 -1.68 0.62
N HIS A 106 5.82 -2.01 -0.12
CA HIS A 106 5.26 -1.12 -1.14
C HIS A 106 4.58 0.09 -0.49
N VAL A 107 3.84 -0.13 0.60
CA VAL A 107 3.24 0.95 1.39
C VAL A 107 4.32 1.70 2.19
N ARG A 108 5.30 0.97 2.79
CA ARG A 108 6.42 1.59 3.49
C ARG A 108 7.30 2.45 2.57
N GLY A 109 7.34 2.17 1.29
CA GLY A 109 8.04 2.99 0.28
C GLY A 109 7.52 4.42 0.17
N HIS A 110 6.38 4.71 0.72
CA HIS A 110 5.65 5.97 0.85
C HIS A 110 5.18 6.59 -0.47
N LEU A 111 5.91 6.45 -1.57
CA LEU A 111 5.53 7.11 -2.83
C LEU A 111 4.15 6.66 -3.33
N TYR A 112 3.86 5.37 -3.29
CA TYR A 112 2.56 4.85 -3.69
C TYR A 112 1.41 5.48 -2.87
N PRO A 113 1.35 5.33 -1.54
CA PRO A 113 0.29 5.93 -0.75
C PRO A 113 0.39 7.47 -0.68
N LEU A 114 1.59 8.05 -0.75
CA LEU A 114 1.78 9.50 -0.74
C LEU A 114 1.16 10.18 -1.97
N ILE A 115 1.30 9.59 -3.15
CA ILE A 115 0.67 10.13 -4.36
C ILE A 115 -0.85 10.02 -4.25
N THR A 116 -1.39 8.88 -3.81
CA THR A 116 -2.83 8.73 -3.54
C THR A 116 -3.32 9.79 -2.57
N ARG A 117 -2.61 9.99 -1.43
CA ARG A 117 -2.92 11.03 -0.46
C ARG A 117 -3.01 12.41 -1.10
N ARG A 118 -1.95 12.84 -1.81
CA ARG A 118 -1.89 14.18 -2.42
C ARG A 118 -2.98 14.43 -3.44
N CYS A 119 -3.31 13.43 -4.23
CA CYS A 119 -4.40 13.56 -5.19
C CYS A 119 -5.75 13.69 -4.47
N LEU A 120 -6.00 12.93 -3.40
CA LEU A 120 -7.21 13.06 -2.60
C LEU A 120 -7.26 14.40 -1.85
N GLU A 121 -6.15 14.88 -1.30
CA GLU A 121 -6.03 16.21 -0.68
C GLU A 121 -6.34 17.33 -1.70
N HIS A 122 -5.88 17.19 -2.93
CA HIS A 122 -6.22 18.13 -4.02
C HIS A 122 -7.71 18.16 -4.31
N ASP A 123 -8.37 17.00 -4.36
CA ASP A 123 -9.76 16.89 -4.76
C ASP A 123 -10.74 17.25 -3.62
N PHE A 124 -10.40 16.94 -2.37
CA PHE A 124 -11.30 17.02 -1.22
C PHE A 124 -10.84 17.97 -0.11
N GLY A 125 -9.64 18.53 -0.21
CA GLY A 125 -9.08 19.47 0.76
C GLY A 125 -7.89 18.92 1.55
N ALA A 126 -6.89 19.78 1.74
CA ALA A 126 -5.64 19.50 2.43
C ALA A 126 -5.57 20.12 3.83
N GLU A 127 -6.59 20.85 4.24
CA GLU A 127 -6.60 21.65 5.47
C GLU A 127 -6.64 20.80 6.75
N ALA A 128 -7.05 19.53 6.64
CA ALA A 128 -7.14 18.60 7.76
C ALA A 128 -5.79 18.23 8.37
N VAL A 129 -4.66 18.53 7.71
CA VAL A 129 -3.32 18.15 8.18
C VAL A 129 -2.33 19.30 8.12
N TYR A 130 -1.44 19.35 9.12
CA TYR A 130 -0.29 20.25 9.05
C TYR A 130 0.67 19.79 7.93
N PRO A 131 1.35 20.73 7.24
CA PRO A 131 2.40 20.37 6.30
C PRO A 131 3.48 19.53 6.98
N ASP A 132 3.75 18.36 6.41
CA ASP A 132 4.73 17.42 6.94
C ASP A 132 5.75 17.00 5.88
N THR A 133 6.92 16.55 6.37
CA THR A 133 7.94 15.92 5.53
C THR A 133 7.90 14.43 5.76
N ILE A 134 7.44 13.68 4.76
CA ILE A 134 7.39 12.22 4.84
C ILE A 134 8.73 11.64 4.39
N SER A 135 9.38 10.91 5.29
CA SER A 135 10.62 10.20 5.04
C SER A 135 10.35 8.72 4.74
N TYR A 136 11.18 8.12 3.88
CA TYR A 136 11.10 6.68 3.55
C TYR A 136 11.16 5.76 4.78
N CYS A 137 11.86 6.16 5.83
CA CYS A 137 12.09 5.33 7.02
C CYS A 137 11.06 5.52 8.14
N THR A 138 10.11 6.41 7.97
CA THR A 138 9.09 6.71 9.00
C THR A 138 7.75 6.10 8.66
N GLU A 139 6.96 5.80 9.68
CA GLU A 139 5.53 5.63 9.51
C GLU A 139 4.95 6.99 9.14
N GLY A 140 4.25 7.06 8.02
CA GLY A 140 3.66 8.31 7.55
C GLY A 140 2.37 8.63 8.30
N LEU A 141 2.48 9.01 9.57
CA LEU A 141 1.33 9.48 10.33
C LEU A 141 1.08 10.96 10.01
N ALA A 142 -0.15 11.28 9.62
CA ALA A 142 -0.57 12.65 9.44
C ALA A 142 -0.76 13.34 10.79
N HIS A 143 -0.39 14.61 10.90
CA HIS A 143 -0.65 15.45 12.07
C HIS A 143 -1.90 16.29 11.80
N GLU A 144 -2.99 15.97 12.47
CA GLU A 144 -4.30 16.57 12.23
C GLU A 144 -4.40 17.99 12.77
N THR A 145 -5.09 18.84 12.01
CA THR A 145 -5.48 20.21 12.45
C THR A 145 -6.86 20.22 13.11
N GLY A 146 -7.70 19.23 12.81
CA GLY A 146 -9.12 19.18 13.16
C GLY A 146 -10.04 19.84 12.14
N GLU A 147 -9.49 20.52 11.11
CA GLU A 147 -10.27 21.08 10.02
C GLU A 147 -10.81 20.01 9.07
N PRO A 148 -11.88 20.28 8.31
CA PRO A 148 -12.36 19.39 7.25
C PRO A 148 -11.28 19.15 6.18
N GLY A 149 -11.21 17.93 5.64
CA GLY A 149 -10.26 17.55 4.60
C GLY A 149 -9.76 16.11 4.77
N ILE A 150 -8.78 15.74 3.98
CA ILE A 150 -8.23 14.39 3.97
C ILE A 150 -7.13 14.23 5.03
N VAL A 151 -7.29 13.22 5.88
CA VAL A 151 -6.24 12.71 6.76
C VAL A 151 -5.83 11.33 6.26
N TYR A 152 -4.58 11.16 5.83
CA TYR A 152 -4.12 9.90 5.26
C TYR A 152 -2.88 9.38 6.00
N HIS A 153 -3.06 8.30 6.76
CA HIS A 153 -1.98 7.64 7.49
C HIS A 153 -1.45 6.44 6.68
N MET A 154 -0.13 6.29 6.65
CA MET A 154 0.57 5.22 5.94
C MET A 154 1.32 4.34 6.92
N LEU A 155 0.91 3.09 7.09
CA LEU A 155 1.53 2.13 7.99
C LEU A 155 2.07 0.94 7.19
N GLY A 156 3.33 0.99 6.80
CA GLY A 156 4.00 -0.05 6.02
C GLY A 156 5.16 -0.68 6.76
N ILE A 157 5.31 -2.01 6.66
CA ILE A 157 6.42 -2.75 7.27
C ILE A 157 7.11 -3.60 6.19
N ASN A 158 8.43 -3.47 6.06
CA ASN A 158 9.20 -4.26 5.10
C ASN A 158 9.03 -5.77 5.34
N GLY A 159 8.70 -6.52 4.31
CA GLY A 159 8.50 -7.96 4.40
C GLY A 159 7.21 -8.40 5.10
N ALA A 160 6.34 -7.46 5.48
CA ALA A 160 5.10 -7.78 6.17
C ALA A 160 4.15 -8.62 5.33
N THR A 161 3.40 -9.44 6.03
CA THR A 161 2.22 -10.17 5.55
C THR A 161 1.01 -9.74 6.38
N SER A 162 -0.16 -10.17 6.00
CA SER A 162 -1.39 -9.96 6.80
C SER A 162 -1.23 -10.45 8.25
N VAL A 163 -0.44 -11.52 8.47
CA VAL A 163 -0.13 -12.02 9.82
C VAL A 163 0.66 -11.01 10.65
N THR A 164 1.56 -10.27 10.02
CA THR A 164 2.38 -9.26 10.71
C THR A 164 1.53 -8.17 11.35
N PHE A 165 0.41 -7.83 10.72
CA PHE A 165 -0.55 -6.85 11.24
C PHE A 165 -1.66 -7.46 12.10
N SER A 166 -1.80 -8.80 12.14
CA SER A 166 -2.73 -9.51 13.05
C SER A 166 -2.18 -9.59 14.47
N ASP A 167 -1.78 -8.44 15.01
CA ASP A 167 -1.11 -8.23 16.29
C ASP A 167 -1.88 -7.15 17.07
N ASP A 168 -2.17 -7.41 18.35
CA ASP A 168 -3.06 -6.56 19.13
C ASP A 168 -2.56 -5.12 19.27
N GLU A 169 -1.24 -4.90 19.34
CA GLU A 169 -0.69 -3.55 19.47
C GLU A 169 -0.83 -2.76 18.17
N LYS A 170 -0.61 -3.42 17.04
CA LYS A 170 -0.83 -2.79 15.73
C LYS A 170 -2.30 -2.50 15.48
N ILE A 171 -3.18 -3.43 15.85
CA ILE A 171 -4.64 -3.21 15.76
C ILE A 171 -5.07 -2.04 16.63
N LYS A 172 -4.62 -1.96 17.89
CA LYS A 172 -4.89 -0.81 18.78
C LYS A 172 -4.37 0.50 18.20
N LYS A 173 -3.17 0.48 17.62
CA LYS A 173 -2.59 1.64 16.94
C LYS A 173 -3.47 2.09 15.77
N ILE A 174 -3.91 1.17 14.91
CA ILE A 174 -4.79 1.50 13.78
C ILE A 174 -6.11 2.07 14.30
N ALA A 175 -6.70 1.44 15.32
CA ALA A 175 -7.97 1.89 15.89
C ALA A 175 -7.86 3.28 16.54
N SER A 176 -6.72 3.62 17.16
CA SER A 176 -6.49 4.95 17.74
C SER A 176 -6.41 6.08 16.71
N LEU A 177 -6.29 5.75 15.42
CA LEU A 177 -6.35 6.71 14.32
C LEU A 177 -7.78 6.98 13.85
N HIS A 178 -8.78 6.32 14.43
CA HIS A 178 -10.21 6.48 14.11
C HIS A 178 -10.51 6.46 12.59
N PRO A 179 -10.11 5.41 11.87
CA PRO A 179 -10.24 5.37 10.42
C PRO A 179 -11.69 5.36 9.95
N ASP A 180 -11.98 6.13 8.90
CA ASP A 180 -13.20 6.00 8.10
C ASP A 180 -13.02 4.95 7.01
N LEU A 181 -11.81 4.86 6.41
CA LEU A 181 -11.44 3.84 5.45
C LEU A 181 -10.11 3.18 5.83
N ILE A 182 -10.07 1.86 5.81
CA ILE A 182 -8.82 1.09 5.90
C ILE A 182 -8.52 0.45 4.54
N ILE A 183 -7.39 0.85 3.92
CA ILE A 183 -6.87 0.23 2.70
C ILE A 183 -5.88 -0.86 3.11
N VAL A 184 -6.09 -2.09 2.64
CA VAL A 184 -5.32 -3.27 3.02
C VAL A 184 -4.54 -3.81 1.84
N SER A 185 -3.21 -3.61 1.83
CA SER A 185 -2.32 -3.90 0.70
C SER A 185 -1.25 -4.95 1.05
N PHE A 186 -1.63 -6.22 0.93
CA PHE A 186 -0.76 -7.38 1.15
C PHE A 186 -0.81 -8.35 -0.03
N GLY A 187 -0.07 -9.45 0.05
CA GLY A 187 -0.07 -10.52 -0.93
C GLY A 187 1.29 -10.75 -1.60
N THR A 188 2.15 -9.73 -1.69
CA THR A 188 3.49 -9.87 -2.30
C THR A 188 4.36 -10.83 -1.51
N ASN A 189 4.46 -10.65 -0.19
CA ASN A 189 5.32 -11.47 0.66
C ASN A 189 4.73 -12.86 0.90
N GLU A 190 3.43 -12.98 1.04
CA GLU A 190 2.74 -14.29 1.06
C GLU A 190 3.08 -15.09 -0.19
N ALA A 191 2.94 -14.49 -1.39
CA ALA A 191 3.26 -15.13 -2.66
C ALA A 191 4.75 -15.49 -2.81
N HIS A 192 5.66 -14.82 -2.10
CA HIS A 192 7.09 -15.14 -2.08
C HIS A 192 7.44 -16.30 -1.14
N SER A 193 6.56 -16.69 -0.23
CA SER A 193 6.77 -17.84 0.63
C SER A 193 6.93 -19.14 -0.19
N ARG A 194 7.97 -19.90 0.07
CA ARG A 194 8.14 -21.24 -0.53
C ARG A 194 7.05 -22.21 -0.11
N ARG A 195 6.43 -21.97 1.04
CA ARG A 195 5.34 -22.77 1.62
C ARG A 195 3.99 -22.09 1.45
N TYR A 196 3.83 -21.29 0.39
CA TYR A 196 2.56 -20.61 0.12
C TYR A 196 1.42 -21.64 -0.05
N LEU A 197 0.36 -21.46 0.72
CA LEU A 197 -0.88 -22.22 0.64
C LEU A 197 -2.05 -21.23 0.53
N ALA A 198 -2.84 -21.36 -0.52
CA ALA A 198 -3.98 -20.47 -0.79
C ALA A 198 -4.96 -20.39 0.39
N GLN A 199 -5.32 -21.55 0.95
CA GLN A 199 -6.24 -21.62 2.09
C GLN A 199 -5.68 -20.93 3.34
N ALA A 200 -4.39 -21.11 3.63
CA ALA A 200 -3.75 -20.42 4.75
C ALA A 200 -3.73 -18.89 4.54
N HIS A 201 -3.47 -18.44 3.30
CA HIS A 201 -3.50 -17.01 2.96
C HIS A 201 -4.91 -16.44 3.19
N LYS A 202 -5.97 -17.14 2.72
CA LYS A 202 -7.36 -16.73 2.95
C LYS A 202 -7.69 -16.61 4.44
N MET A 203 -7.29 -17.58 5.25
CA MET A 203 -7.48 -17.57 6.71
C MET A 203 -6.72 -16.41 7.37
N GLN A 204 -5.51 -16.11 6.91
CA GLN A 204 -4.69 -15.02 7.45
C GLN A 204 -5.30 -13.65 7.16
N ILE A 205 -5.78 -13.42 5.93
CA ILE A 205 -6.56 -12.21 5.57
C ILE A 205 -7.81 -12.11 6.47
N GLY A 206 -8.55 -13.22 6.59
CA GLY A 206 -9.77 -13.25 7.41
C GLY A 206 -9.51 -12.92 8.88
N ARG A 207 -8.41 -13.42 9.45
CA ARG A 207 -8.01 -13.08 10.82
C ARG A 207 -7.72 -11.58 10.96
N LEU A 208 -6.90 -11.02 10.08
CA LEU A 208 -6.58 -9.58 10.12
C LEU A 208 -7.85 -8.73 10.03
N LEU A 209 -8.69 -8.99 9.03
CA LEU A 209 -9.91 -8.23 8.82
C LEU A 209 -10.93 -8.40 9.96
N GLY A 210 -11.01 -9.60 10.55
CA GLY A 210 -11.81 -9.82 11.75
C GLY A 210 -11.37 -8.98 12.94
N MET A 211 -10.04 -8.91 13.19
CA MET A 211 -9.48 -8.07 14.25
C MET A 211 -9.71 -6.57 13.98
N LEU A 212 -9.50 -6.12 12.74
CA LEU A 212 -9.73 -4.73 12.35
C LEU A 212 -11.20 -4.33 12.46
N LYS A 213 -12.13 -5.17 12.00
CA LYS A 213 -13.57 -4.92 12.12
C LYS A 213 -14.02 -4.84 13.56
N ALA A 214 -13.48 -5.69 14.44
CA ALA A 214 -13.80 -5.65 15.85
C ALA A 214 -13.29 -4.38 16.55
N ALA A 215 -12.11 -3.88 16.15
CA ALA A 215 -11.49 -2.71 16.73
C ALA A 215 -11.95 -1.37 16.09
N CYS A 216 -12.40 -1.41 14.84
CA CYS A 216 -12.84 -0.25 14.05
C CYS A 216 -14.20 -0.56 13.41
N PRO A 217 -15.30 -0.68 14.18
CA PRO A 217 -16.60 -1.13 13.67
C PRO A 217 -17.22 -0.17 12.65
N GLU A 218 -16.86 1.11 12.71
CA GLU A 218 -17.36 2.17 11.80
C GLU A 218 -16.49 2.34 10.53
N ALA A 219 -15.37 1.63 10.44
CA ALA A 219 -14.48 1.75 9.31
C ALA A 219 -14.96 0.93 8.11
N PHE A 220 -14.80 1.47 6.91
CA PHE A 220 -14.96 0.76 5.65
C PHE A 220 -13.63 0.15 5.21
N PHE A 221 -13.68 -0.83 4.30
CA PHE A 221 -12.49 -1.58 3.91
C PHE A 221 -12.34 -1.65 2.40
N LEU A 222 -11.14 -1.35 1.91
CA LEU A 222 -10.74 -1.57 0.53
C LEU A 222 -9.53 -2.52 0.50
N LEU A 223 -9.69 -3.70 -0.07
CA LEU A 223 -8.61 -4.64 -0.29
C LEU A 223 -7.91 -4.31 -1.61
N THR A 224 -6.59 -4.50 -1.67
CA THR A 224 -5.85 -4.36 -2.93
C THR A 224 -5.09 -5.64 -3.25
N THR A 225 -5.02 -6.02 -4.53
CA THR A 225 -4.19 -7.14 -4.96
C THR A 225 -2.74 -6.69 -5.19
N PRO A 226 -1.73 -7.59 -5.05
CA PRO A 226 -0.33 -7.22 -5.25
C PRO A 226 -0.04 -6.87 -6.72
N PRO A 227 0.95 -6.00 -7.01
CA PRO A 227 1.21 -5.49 -8.36
C PRO A 227 1.86 -6.48 -9.33
N GLY A 228 2.22 -7.67 -8.85
CA GLY A 228 3.05 -8.63 -9.59
C GLY A 228 4.52 -8.54 -9.19
N ALA A 229 5.22 -9.68 -9.25
CA ALA A 229 6.64 -9.75 -8.92
C ALA A 229 7.31 -10.96 -9.60
N TYR A 230 8.64 -10.91 -9.67
CA TYR A 230 9.45 -12.04 -10.10
C TYR A 230 9.98 -12.84 -8.91
N VAL A 231 10.26 -14.13 -9.14
CA VAL A 231 11.00 -15.01 -8.21
C VAL A 231 12.24 -15.57 -8.88
N GLY A 232 13.20 -16.03 -8.06
CA GLY A 232 14.47 -16.57 -8.54
C GLY A 232 15.58 -15.53 -8.51
N ARG A 233 16.81 -15.96 -8.89
CA ARG A 233 17.99 -15.13 -8.82
C ARG A 233 18.43 -14.68 -10.21
N ARG A 234 18.66 -13.41 -10.40
CA ARG A 234 19.25 -12.82 -11.62
C ARG A 234 18.75 -13.49 -12.92
N ARG A 235 19.63 -14.21 -13.65
CA ARG A 235 19.31 -14.81 -14.95
C ARG A 235 18.27 -15.95 -14.91
N ALA A 236 18.05 -16.57 -13.76
CA ALA A 236 17.04 -17.61 -13.54
C ALA A 236 15.72 -17.06 -12.98
N ARG A 237 15.50 -15.76 -13.12
CA ARG A 237 14.28 -15.10 -12.62
C ARG A 237 13.09 -15.43 -13.51
N THR A 238 11.99 -15.79 -12.89
CA THR A 238 10.70 -16.05 -13.55
C THR A 238 9.59 -15.23 -12.89
N ILE A 239 8.51 -14.98 -13.60
CA ILE A 239 7.30 -14.38 -13.00
C ILE A 239 6.83 -15.29 -11.87
N ASN A 240 6.52 -14.72 -10.71
CA ASN A 240 6.06 -15.49 -9.56
C ASN A 240 4.69 -16.11 -9.84
N PRO A 241 4.58 -17.44 -10.01
CA PRO A 241 3.31 -18.08 -10.35
C PRO A 241 2.30 -18.04 -9.19
N ARG A 242 2.77 -17.76 -7.96
CA ARG A 242 1.90 -17.69 -6.78
C ARG A 242 1.19 -16.33 -6.66
N THR A 243 1.69 -15.27 -7.32
CA THR A 243 1.05 -13.95 -7.27
C THR A 243 -0.36 -13.99 -7.84
N VAL A 244 -0.58 -14.72 -8.95
CA VAL A 244 -1.94 -14.88 -9.51
C VAL A 244 -2.89 -15.54 -8.53
N THR A 245 -2.40 -16.54 -7.78
CA THR A 245 -3.21 -17.19 -6.74
C THR A 245 -3.47 -16.25 -5.56
N ALA A 246 -2.48 -15.47 -5.15
CA ALA A 246 -2.64 -14.50 -4.07
C ALA A 246 -3.67 -13.42 -4.44
N ALA A 247 -3.58 -12.86 -5.65
CA ALA A 247 -4.56 -11.89 -6.15
C ALA A 247 -5.97 -12.47 -6.19
N ARG A 248 -6.13 -13.68 -6.72
CA ARG A 248 -7.42 -14.38 -6.76
C ARG A 248 -8.00 -14.60 -5.37
N ILE A 249 -7.20 -15.04 -4.40
CA ILE A 249 -7.66 -15.26 -3.02
C ILE A 249 -8.13 -13.98 -2.35
N ILE A 250 -7.44 -12.85 -2.58
CA ILE A 250 -7.87 -11.54 -2.05
C ILE A 250 -9.22 -11.15 -2.65
N LYS A 251 -9.39 -11.29 -3.97
CA LYS A 251 -10.67 -11.02 -4.65
C LYS A 251 -11.81 -11.90 -4.15
N GLU A 252 -11.60 -13.22 -4.13
CA GLU A 252 -12.58 -14.17 -3.63
C GLU A 252 -13.00 -13.84 -2.19
N TYR A 253 -12.03 -13.51 -1.33
CA TYR A 253 -12.32 -13.12 0.03
C TYR A 253 -13.18 -11.84 0.08
N ALA A 254 -12.83 -10.82 -0.71
CA ALA A 254 -13.58 -9.57 -0.76
C ALA A 254 -15.04 -9.82 -1.22
N GLN A 255 -15.23 -10.59 -2.29
CA GLN A 255 -16.56 -10.92 -2.81
C GLN A 255 -17.41 -11.70 -1.79
N GLU A 256 -16.85 -12.75 -1.17
CA GLU A 256 -17.54 -13.56 -0.16
C GLU A 256 -17.97 -12.75 1.06
N HIS A 257 -17.18 -11.72 1.42
CA HIS A 257 -17.44 -10.87 2.59
C HIS A 257 -18.05 -9.52 2.24
N LYS A 258 -18.48 -9.32 1.00
CA LYS A 258 -19.15 -8.10 0.50
C LYS A 258 -18.30 -6.84 0.75
N MET A 259 -17.01 -6.93 0.48
CA MET A 259 -16.04 -5.84 0.60
C MET A 259 -15.61 -5.35 -0.77
N ALA A 260 -15.21 -4.10 -0.84
CA ALA A 260 -14.58 -3.53 -2.03
C ALA A 260 -13.17 -4.09 -2.26
N VAL A 261 -12.81 -4.28 -3.53
CA VAL A 261 -11.45 -4.68 -3.92
C VAL A 261 -10.96 -3.89 -5.15
N TRP A 262 -9.72 -3.44 -5.09
CA TRP A 262 -9.00 -2.90 -6.23
C TRP A 262 -8.01 -3.94 -6.76
N ASP A 263 -8.30 -4.50 -7.94
CA ASP A 263 -7.53 -5.60 -8.52
C ASP A 263 -6.36 -5.08 -9.37
N MET A 264 -5.41 -4.41 -8.73
CA MET A 264 -4.23 -3.86 -9.40
C MET A 264 -3.50 -4.90 -10.25
N TYR A 265 -3.43 -6.16 -9.81
CA TYR A 265 -2.75 -7.23 -10.54
C TYR A 265 -3.28 -7.40 -11.97
N ASN A 266 -4.60 -7.52 -12.11
CA ASN A 266 -5.22 -7.71 -13.41
C ASN A 266 -5.36 -6.39 -14.19
N ILE A 267 -5.56 -5.26 -13.52
CA ILE A 267 -5.56 -3.93 -14.13
C ILE A 267 -4.25 -3.71 -14.91
N VAL A 268 -3.11 -4.11 -14.37
CA VAL A 268 -1.80 -3.90 -15.02
C VAL A 268 -1.34 -5.06 -15.92
N GLY A 269 -2.23 -5.99 -16.29
CA GLY A 269 -1.96 -7.05 -17.27
C GLY A 269 -1.93 -8.48 -16.69
N GLY A 270 -2.16 -8.67 -15.41
CA GLY A 270 -2.39 -9.95 -14.76
C GLY A 270 -1.26 -10.98 -14.96
N LYS A 271 -1.65 -12.25 -14.97
CA LYS A 271 -0.73 -13.40 -15.10
C LYS A 271 0.18 -13.31 -16.32
N THR A 272 -0.33 -12.79 -17.41
CA THR A 272 0.39 -12.76 -18.69
C THR A 272 1.41 -11.63 -18.70
N ASP A 273 1.02 -10.41 -18.34
CA ASP A 273 1.80 -9.23 -18.67
C ASP A 273 2.06 -8.25 -17.52
N ALA A 274 1.47 -8.38 -16.33
CA ALA A 274 1.72 -7.43 -15.25
C ALA A 274 3.22 -7.14 -15.03
N CYS A 275 4.02 -8.17 -14.79
CA CYS A 275 5.47 -7.99 -14.60
C CYS A 275 6.19 -7.48 -15.87
N ARG A 276 5.73 -7.90 -17.05
CA ARG A 276 6.33 -7.47 -18.33
C ARG A 276 6.05 -6.01 -18.62
N ASN A 277 4.83 -5.55 -18.36
CA ASN A 277 4.43 -4.16 -18.50
C ASN A 277 5.28 -3.26 -17.61
N TRP A 278 5.40 -3.60 -16.32
CA TRP A 278 6.26 -2.87 -15.40
C TRP A 278 7.73 -2.84 -15.85
N THR A 279 8.26 -3.98 -16.34
CA THR A 279 9.65 -4.09 -16.79
C THR A 279 9.91 -3.29 -18.07
N LYS A 280 9.01 -3.41 -19.06
CA LYS A 280 9.12 -2.72 -20.35
C LYS A 280 9.15 -1.20 -20.19
N HIS A 281 8.45 -0.69 -19.19
CA HIS A 281 8.38 0.73 -18.88
C HIS A 281 9.42 1.20 -17.84
N HIS A 282 10.41 0.37 -17.52
CA HIS A 282 11.45 0.69 -16.53
C HIS A 282 10.89 1.09 -15.14
N MET A 283 9.71 0.59 -14.80
CA MET A 283 9.02 0.90 -13.54
C MET A 283 9.32 -0.10 -12.44
N LEU A 284 9.95 -1.24 -12.77
CA LEU A 284 10.34 -2.28 -11.80
C LEU A 284 11.84 -2.19 -11.50
N ARG A 285 12.23 -2.29 -10.24
CA ARG A 285 13.63 -2.31 -9.82
C ARG A 285 14.33 -3.62 -10.21
N ALA A 286 15.66 -3.60 -10.15
CA ALA A 286 16.50 -4.75 -10.47
C ALA A 286 16.23 -5.99 -9.58
N ASP A 287 15.65 -5.86 -8.40
CA ASP A 287 15.24 -6.98 -7.55
C ASP A 287 14.02 -7.75 -8.10
N GLY A 288 13.23 -7.10 -8.95
CA GLY A 288 12.03 -7.67 -9.57
C GLY A 288 10.83 -7.77 -8.62
N ILE A 289 10.86 -7.03 -7.53
CA ILE A 289 9.81 -6.98 -6.51
C ILE A 289 9.35 -5.53 -6.30
N HIS A 290 10.31 -4.64 -6.04
CA HIS A 290 10.03 -3.23 -5.76
C HIS A 290 10.02 -2.39 -7.05
N PHE A 291 9.41 -1.24 -6.95
CA PHE A 291 9.21 -0.33 -8.08
C PHE A 291 10.15 0.86 -8.02
N THR A 292 10.42 1.44 -9.18
CA THR A 292 11.07 2.74 -9.28
C THR A 292 10.12 3.83 -8.76
N PRO A 293 10.61 5.05 -8.52
CA PRO A 293 9.72 6.16 -8.16
C PRO A 293 8.54 6.34 -9.14
N ASP A 294 8.79 6.18 -10.45
CA ASP A 294 7.74 6.32 -11.46
C ASP A 294 6.72 5.18 -11.41
N GLY A 295 7.17 3.95 -11.12
CA GLY A 295 6.27 2.83 -10.92
C GLY A 295 5.37 3.02 -9.69
N TYR A 296 5.90 3.54 -8.59
CA TYR A 296 5.09 3.86 -7.41
C TYR A 296 4.16 5.06 -7.62
N ARG A 297 4.59 6.08 -8.39
CA ARG A 297 3.72 7.20 -8.78
C ARG A 297 2.54 6.70 -9.60
N LEU A 298 2.79 5.84 -10.58
CA LEU A 298 1.72 5.25 -11.38
C LEU A 298 0.73 4.47 -10.50
N GLN A 299 1.22 3.63 -9.57
CA GLN A 299 0.35 2.90 -8.65
C GLN A 299 -0.53 3.84 -7.81
N GLY A 300 0.04 4.92 -7.28
CA GLY A 300 -0.70 5.92 -6.52
C GLY A 300 -1.77 6.65 -7.33
N ASN A 301 -1.44 7.05 -8.56
CA ASN A 301 -2.39 7.66 -9.48
C ASN A 301 -3.52 6.69 -9.86
N LEU A 302 -3.20 5.42 -10.14
CA LEU A 302 -4.21 4.40 -10.48
C LEU A 302 -5.18 4.15 -9.31
N LEU A 303 -4.67 4.03 -8.08
CA LEU A 303 -5.55 3.86 -6.91
C LEU A 303 -6.45 5.08 -6.71
N HIS A 304 -5.89 6.30 -6.79
CA HIS A 304 -6.67 7.52 -6.71
C HIS A 304 -7.77 7.55 -7.79
N GLN A 305 -7.43 7.30 -9.05
CA GLN A 305 -8.40 7.31 -10.16
C GLN A 305 -9.51 6.28 -9.96
N ALA A 306 -9.18 5.09 -9.47
CA ALA A 306 -10.19 4.07 -9.18
C ALA A 306 -11.13 4.52 -8.05
N LEU A 307 -10.60 5.18 -7.00
CA LEU A 307 -11.41 5.77 -5.94
C LEU A 307 -12.33 6.88 -6.46
N ILE A 308 -11.82 7.77 -7.34
CA ILE A 308 -12.62 8.85 -7.91
C ILE A 308 -13.70 8.33 -8.87
N LYS A 309 -13.39 7.32 -9.69
CA LYS A 309 -14.41 6.67 -10.53
C LYS A 309 -15.56 6.10 -9.69
N ALA A 310 -15.24 5.40 -8.61
CA ALA A 310 -16.23 4.84 -7.69
C ALA A 310 -17.02 5.93 -6.94
N TYR A 311 -16.35 7.03 -6.52
CA TYR A 311 -17.01 8.21 -5.97
C TYR A 311 -17.95 8.87 -6.97
N ASN A 312 -17.53 9.07 -8.22
CA ASN A 312 -18.37 9.65 -9.27
C ASN A 312 -19.60 8.78 -9.57
N GLU A 313 -19.45 7.46 -9.54
CA GLU A 313 -20.58 6.53 -9.66
C GLU A 313 -21.56 6.69 -8.49
N TYR A 314 -21.05 6.78 -7.25
CA TYR A 314 -21.87 7.07 -6.07
C TYR A 314 -22.64 8.39 -6.22
N VAL A 315 -21.97 9.48 -6.65
CA VAL A 315 -22.61 10.79 -6.87
C VAL A 315 -23.69 10.71 -7.94
N ALA A 316 -23.38 10.06 -9.08
CA ALA A 316 -24.34 9.93 -10.18
C ALA A 316 -25.61 9.16 -9.77
N THR A 317 -25.46 8.08 -8.97
CA THR A 317 -26.63 7.31 -8.48
C THR A 317 -27.40 8.00 -7.36
N GLY A 318 -26.83 8.97 -6.66
CA GLY A 318 -27.53 9.79 -5.66
C GLY A 318 -28.28 10.99 -6.24
N LEU A 319 -28.11 11.23 -7.55
CA LEU A 319 -28.81 12.29 -8.30
C LEU A 319 -30.05 11.76 -9.06
N GLU A 320 -30.22 10.41 -9.12
CA GLU A 320 -31.43 9.76 -9.66
C GLU A 320 -32.49 9.60 -8.55
#